data_9b9ffe1f3bc9c438c0babb1b0ae4b7c2
#
_entry.id   9b9ffe1f3bc9c438c0babb1b0ae4b7c2
#
_cell.length_a   1.000
_cell.length_b   1.000
_cell.length_c   1.000
_cell.angle_alpha   90.00
_cell.angle_beta   90.00
_cell.angle_gamma   90.00
#
_symmetry.space_group_name_H-M   'P 1'
#
loop_
_entity.id
_entity.type
_entity.pdbx_description
1 polymer ?
#
loop_
_entity_poly.entity_id
_entity_poly.type
_entity_poly.pdbx_seq_one_letter_code
_entity_poly.pdbx_strand_id
1 'polypeptide(L)' 'MKYTIVGCITKYNVQDIKPYVESIDRTGFKGEKIMLIYDVSSEVIKYLDKKGWLIVESELQEHIILQ' A
#
# COMPACT_ATOMS: atom_id res chain seq x y z
N MET A 1 17.38 13.36 -4.43
CA MET A 1 16.10 13.19 -5.14
C MET A 1 15.23 12.19 -4.41
N LYS A 2 13.96 12.51 -4.24
CA LYS A 2 13.04 11.60 -3.57
C LYS A 2 12.24 10.80 -4.60
N TYR A 3 12.06 9.55 -4.29
CA TYR A 3 11.21 8.69 -5.08
C TYR A 3 9.98 8.31 -4.28
N THR A 4 8.90 8.03 -4.98
CA THR A 4 7.64 7.63 -4.35
C THR A 4 7.17 6.34 -4.99
N ILE A 5 6.84 5.37 -4.14
CA ILE A 5 6.21 4.13 -4.59
C ILE A 5 4.73 4.22 -4.25
N VAL A 6 3.88 4.02 -5.23
CA VAL A 6 2.44 4.04 -5.03
C VAL A 6 1.87 2.69 -5.42
N GLY A 7 1.22 2.04 -4.47
CA GLY A 7 0.55 0.78 -4.73
C GLY A 7 -0.95 0.94 -4.56
N CYS A 8 -1.70 -0.03 -5.06
CA CYS A 8 -3.15 -0.01 -4.97
C CYS A 8 -3.64 -1.42 -4.69
N ILE A 9 -4.39 -1.61 -3.61
CA ILE A 9 -4.89 -2.93 -3.24
C ILE A 9 -6.35 -2.87 -2.86
N THR A 10 -7.04 -3.97 -3.09
CA THR A 10 -8.42 -4.12 -2.66
C THR A 10 -8.67 -5.58 -2.31
N LYS A 11 -9.36 -5.82 -1.20
CA LYS A 11 -9.75 -7.17 -0.75
C LYS A 11 -8.59 -8.14 -0.59
N TYR A 12 -7.38 -7.62 -0.44
CA TYR A 12 -6.23 -8.44 -0.15
C TYR A 12 -6.09 -8.62 1.36
N ASN A 13 -5.49 -9.72 1.76
CA ASN A 13 -5.12 -9.89 3.16
C ASN A 13 -3.61 -9.74 3.31
N VAL A 14 -3.14 -9.82 4.56
CA VAL A 14 -1.72 -9.60 4.83
C VAL A 14 -0.84 -10.57 4.06
N GLN A 15 -1.26 -11.82 3.96
CA GLN A 15 -0.46 -12.83 3.26
C GLN A 15 -0.28 -12.51 1.79
N ASP A 16 -1.25 -11.83 1.20
CA ASP A 16 -1.19 -11.49 -0.22
C ASP A 16 -0.19 -10.37 -0.50
N ILE A 17 -0.08 -9.41 0.42
CA ILE A 17 0.77 -8.25 0.19
C ILE A 17 2.15 -8.38 0.81
N LYS A 18 2.32 -9.31 1.73
CA LYS A 18 3.57 -9.45 2.47
C LYS A 18 4.79 -9.63 1.56
N PRO A 19 4.77 -10.50 0.54
CA PRO A 19 5.93 -10.65 -0.33
C PRO A 19 6.32 -9.34 -1.03
N TYR A 20 5.33 -8.58 -1.45
CA TYR A 20 5.56 -7.32 -2.12
C TYR A 20 6.20 -6.31 -1.17
N VAL A 21 5.62 -6.16 0.02
CA VAL A 21 6.10 -5.20 1.00
C VAL A 21 7.52 -5.56 1.45
N GLU A 22 7.77 -6.83 1.70
CA GLU A 22 9.09 -7.27 2.15
C GLU A 22 10.13 -7.12 1.05
N SER A 23 9.73 -7.29 -0.18
CA SER A 23 10.63 -7.10 -1.31
C SER A 23 11.14 -5.65 -1.35
N ILE A 24 10.24 -4.71 -1.13
CA ILE A 24 10.62 -3.30 -1.11
C ILE A 24 11.52 -3.00 0.10
N ASP A 25 11.22 -3.58 1.25
CA ASP A 25 12.05 -3.41 2.44
C ASP A 25 13.48 -3.87 2.18
N ARG A 26 13.62 -4.98 1.48
CA ARG A 26 14.94 -5.54 1.21
C ARG A 26 15.78 -4.70 0.30
N THR A 27 15.16 -3.87 -0.53
CA THR A 27 15.92 -3.00 -1.42
C THR A 27 16.54 -1.81 -0.69
N GLY A 28 16.11 -1.58 0.53
CA GLY A 28 16.59 -0.42 1.28
C GLY A 28 16.00 0.88 0.79
N PHE A 29 14.87 0.83 0.12
CA PHE A 29 14.22 2.01 -0.42
C PHE A 29 13.91 3.01 0.69
N LYS A 30 14.33 4.26 0.51
CA LYS A 30 14.17 5.31 1.51
C LYS A 30 13.25 6.44 1.09
N GLY A 31 12.55 6.29 -0.01
CA GLY A 31 11.59 7.29 -0.45
C GLY A 31 10.25 7.12 0.24
N GLU A 32 9.26 7.79 -0.28
CA GLU A 32 7.91 7.69 0.25
C GLU A 32 7.20 6.46 -0.30
N LYS A 33 6.42 5.83 0.57
CA LYS A 33 5.64 4.65 0.19
C LYS A 33 4.17 4.95 0.50
N ILE A 34 3.35 4.93 -0.53
CA ILE A 34 1.93 5.24 -0.40
C ILE A 34 1.12 4.04 -0.86
N MET A 35 0.13 3.66 -0.08
CA MET A 35 -0.74 2.56 -0.45
C MET A 35 -2.17 3.06 -0.51
N LEU A 36 -2.76 2.97 -1.69
CA LEU A 36 -4.17 3.26 -1.87
C LEU A 36 -4.95 1.98 -1.57
N ILE A 37 -5.90 2.07 -0.67
CA ILE A 37 -6.64 0.89 -0.25
C ILE A 37 -8.13 1.09 -0.46
N TYR A 38 -8.81 -0.01 -0.74
CA TYR A 38 -10.25 -0.03 -0.85
C TYR A 38 -10.75 -1.37 -0.35
N ASP A 39 -11.61 -1.33 0.65
CA ASP A 39 -12.24 -2.55 1.18
C ASP A 39 -11.21 -3.59 1.64
N VAL A 40 -10.25 -3.15 2.46
CA VAL A 40 -9.27 -4.05 3.04
C VAL A 40 -9.52 -4.16 4.55
N SER A 41 -9.02 -5.23 5.15
CA SER A 41 -9.19 -5.46 6.57
C SER A 41 -8.29 -4.54 7.39
N SER A 42 -8.65 -4.35 8.66
CA SER A 42 -7.84 -3.54 9.54
C SER A 42 -6.46 -4.15 9.78
N GLU A 43 -6.34 -5.46 9.66
CA GLU A 43 -5.04 -6.11 9.80
C GLU A 43 -4.06 -5.68 8.72
N VAL A 44 -4.55 -5.51 7.50
CA VAL A 44 -3.72 -5.04 6.39
C VAL A 44 -3.27 -3.61 6.66
N ILE A 45 -4.19 -2.78 7.14
CA ILE A 45 -3.86 -1.39 7.44
C ILE A 45 -2.79 -1.31 8.52
N LYS A 46 -2.93 -2.10 9.57
CA LYS A 46 -1.95 -2.11 10.66
C LYS A 46 -0.59 -2.60 10.18
N TYR A 47 -0.59 -3.60 9.33
CA TYR A 47 0.65 -4.13 8.81
C TYR A 47 1.40 -3.09 7.98
N LEU A 48 0.68 -2.42 7.10
CA LEU A 48 1.29 -1.37 6.26
C LEU A 48 1.78 -0.20 7.09
N ASP A 49 1.01 0.21 8.07
CA ASP A 49 1.40 1.29 8.95
C ASP A 49 2.69 0.94 9.69
N LYS A 50 2.78 -0.29 10.16
CA LYS A 50 3.97 -0.76 10.85
C LYS A 50 5.19 -0.74 9.96
N LYS A 51 5.00 -0.93 8.66
CA LYS A 51 6.09 -0.92 7.70
C LYS A 51 6.41 0.47 7.16
N GLY A 52 5.74 1.48 7.65
CA GLY A 52 6.05 2.85 7.26
C GLY A 52 5.34 3.34 6.01
N TRP A 53 4.26 2.68 5.61
CA TRP A 53 3.49 3.12 4.46
C TRP A 53 2.48 4.17 4.84
N LEU A 54 2.31 5.16 3.97
CA LEU A 54 1.22 6.12 4.10
C LEU A 54 -0.01 5.48 3.46
N ILE A 55 -1.10 5.44 4.20
CA ILE A 55 -2.30 4.73 3.77
C ILE A 55 -3.37 5.74 3.38
N VAL A 56 -3.89 5.59 2.18
CA VAL A 56 -4.94 6.46 1.67
C VAL A 56 -6.13 5.58 1.31
N GLU A 57 -7.25 5.81 1.97
CA GLU A 57 -8.47 5.06 1.69
C GLU A 57 -9.24 5.69 0.55
N SER A 58 -9.72 4.86 -0.35
CA SER A 58 -10.53 5.30 -1.47
C SER A 58 -11.92 4.70 -1.36
N GLU A 59 -12.93 5.52 -1.47
CA GLU A 59 -14.31 5.05 -1.44
C GLU A 59 -14.90 4.91 -2.83
N LEU A 60 -14.38 5.67 -3.78
CA LEU A 60 -14.93 5.70 -5.13
C LEU A 60 -13.87 5.25 -6.10
N GLN A 61 -13.69 3.96 -6.16
CA GLN A 61 -12.62 3.38 -6.94
C GLN A 61 -12.76 3.65 -8.43
N GLU A 62 -13.99 3.74 -8.93
CA GLU A 62 -14.18 4.02 -10.34
C GLU A 62 -13.62 5.37 -10.74
N HIS A 63 -13.50 6.29 -9.81
CA HIS A 63 -12.89 7.58 -10.10
C HIS A 63 -11.40 7.46 -10.40
N ILE A 64 -10.77 6.49 -9.77
CA ILE A 64 -9.35 6.25 -9.99
C ILE A 64 -9.13 5.61 -11.35
N ILE A 65 -10.04 4.73 -11.73
CA ILE A 65 -9.92 3.99 -12.97
C ILE A 65 -9.99 4.89 -14.18
N LEU A 66 -10.74 5.97 -14.05
CA LEU A 66 -10.92 6.88 -15.17
C LEU A 66 -9.65 7.62 -15.54
N GLN A 67 -8.65 7.54 -14.72
CA GLN A 67 -7.37 8.13 -15.04
C GLN A 67 -6.65 7.30 -16.06
#